data_7c3deae0aa43ec050e3e9fe69c8d9324
#
_entry.id   7c3deae0aa43ec050e3e9fe69c8d9324
#
_cell.length_a   1.000
_cell.length_b   1.000
_cell.length_c   1.000
_cell.angle_alpha   90.00
_cell.angle_beta   90.00
_cell.angle_gamma   90.00
#
_symmetry.space_group_name_H-M   'P 1'
#
loop_
_entity.id
_entity.type
_entity.pdbx_description
1 polymer ?
#
loop_
_entity_poly.entity_id
_entity_poly.type
_entity_poly.pdbx_seq_one_letter_code
_entity_poly.pdbx_strand_id
1 'polypeptide(L)'
;MKYNAILFTDISDYFIPIRVHGAYSIAAHLREHGYTVKVIDHQAWLWDNHGEELVRYVESIIGPETIFVGFSSTFSRYFGEPFYSSPANIKPNLKKEDCFPYMRELIERIHLMHPHVKMVLGGQGLQTYTFFEEYKDQLDCWVRGLGEDSILKYVRNRGENFPLVVEDVYSSEFDFHNQKNVFQPQDHILRHEVLPIAISRGCRFKCKFCTYPLLGRKPSEEYIRSEESIYNELMYNYENFSTTSYMFTDDTFNETTDKVERVLRAVDRTGVDMNFWAYIRVELLYKFPEQIGLLGQMGLKACFFGLESLYDPAAKSIGKGMGIDKVLSTLQDAKDAWGEASSLHGSFIIGLPHETQNTADEWTNMLIEGETPLDTISCNRLYLIPEKVMRSKNTSKVFFSDFELNKSMYGYEETSDGGWKNKYWTDKSANVYAKNVIDRFVENRPHFTWSKSAQNTMAVMNLKVTNPELSWEEIHKPVDNEEDAKSFEMMIKDSKNMILDMYKERVFND
;
A
#
# COMPACT_ATOMS: atom_id res chain seq x y z
N MET A 1 -26.09 8.81 12.80
CA MET A 1 -25.73 7.86 13.91
C MET A 1 -24.51 8.41 14.64
N LYS A 2 -24.30 8.07 15.93
CA LYS A 2 -23.08 8.43 16.68
C LYS A 2 -22.20 7.21 16.83
N TYR A 3 -20.87 7.38 16.89
CA TYR A 3 -19.92 6.28 16.88
C TYR A 3 -19.00 6.31 18.09
N ASN A 4 -18.60 5.12 18.57
CA ASN A 4 -17.58 5.01 19.62
C ASN A 4 -16.19 5.36 19.12
N ALA A 5 -15.90 5.08 17.85
CA ALA A 5 -14.65 5.44 17.21
C ALA A 5 -14.86 5.92 15.77
N ILE A 6 -14.08 6.90 15.36
CA ILE A 6 -14.03 7.42 13.99
C ILE A 6 -12.60 7.26 13.52
N LEU A 7 -12.37 6.54 12.40
CA LEU A 7 -11.06 6.26 11.84
C LEU A 7 -10.91 6.93 10.48
N PHE A 8 -9.94 7.81 10.36
CA PHE A 8 -9.51 8.36 9.08
C PHE A 8 -8.41 7.50 8.48
N THR A 9 -8.51 7.21 7.19
CA THR A 9 -7.49 6.47 6.49
C THR A 9 -7.37 6.92 5.03
N ASP A 10 -6.27 6.57 4.39
CA ASP A 10 -6.01 6.90 3.00
C ASP A 10 -4.91 6.05 2.40
N ILE A 11 -5.02 5.82 1.11
CA ILE A 11 -3.88 5.49 0.27
C ILE A 11 -3.63 6.71 -0.62
N SER A 12 -2.37 7.14 -0.72
CA SER A 12 -1.99 8.38 -1.42
C SER A 12 -2.74 8.59 -2.75
N ASP A 13 -3.13 9.82 -3.06
CA ASP A 13 -3.82 10.24 -4.30
C ASP A 13 -3.18 9.80 -5.62
N TYR A 14 -1.91 9.43 -5.58
CA TYR A 14 -1.20 8.96 -6.76
C TYR A 14 -1.66 7.57 -7.18
N PHE A 15 -2.27 6.86 -6.24
CA PHE A 15 -2.86 5.58 -6.47
C PHE A 15 -4.36 5.72 -6.77
N ILE A 16 -4.97 4.67 -7.01
CA ILE A 16 -6.37 4.49 -7.27
C ILE A 16 -7.14 4.59 -5.96
N PRO A 17 -8.41 4.95 -5.98
CA PRO A 17 -9.28 4.86 -4.82
C PRO A 17 -9.48 3.39 -4.41
N ILE A 18 -8.55 2.85 -3.63
CA ILE A 18 -8.63 1.53 -2.99
C ILE A 18 -8.73 1.74 -1.49
N ARG A 19 -9.55 0.94 -0.82
CA ARG A 19 -9.71 0.96 0.62
C ARG A 19 -8.44 0.51 1.34
N VAL A 20 -8.15 1.11 2.48
CA VAL A 20 -6.97 0.75 3.28
C VAL A 20 -7.33 -0.35 4.29
N HIS A 21 -6.90 -1.58 4.03
CA HIS A 21 -7.22 -2.77 4.83
C HIS A 21 -7.07 -2.59 6.34
N GLY A 22 -5.96 -1.97 6.80
CA GLY A 22 -5.65 -1.88 8.24
C GLY A 22 -6.72 -1.18 9.08
N ALA A 23 -7.29 -0.08 8.57
CA ALA A 23 -8.36 0.62 9.28
C ALA A 23 -9.64 -0.21 9.37
N TYR A 24 -9.98 -0.94 8.32
CA TYR A 24 -11.15 -1.82 8.31
C TYR A 24 -10.94 -3.08 9.16
N SER A 25 -9.71 -3.61 9.24
CA SER A 25 -9.37 -4.70 10.16
C SER A 25 -9.60 -4.29 11.63
N ILE A 26 -9.11 -3.10 12.02
CA ILE A 26 -9.37 -2.53 13.35
C ILE A 26 -10.86 -2.30 13.57
N ALA A 27 -11.56 -1.73 12.58
CA ALA A 27 -13.00 -1.48 12.69
C ALA A 27 -13.80 -2.79 12.84
N ALA A 28 -13.49 -3.82 12.05
CA ALA A 28 -14.13 -5.12 12.14
C ALA A 28 -13.91 -5.75 13.53
N HIS A 29 -12.67 -5.72 14.03
CA HIS A 29 -12.34 -6.24 15.35
C HIS A 29 -13.07 -5.51 16.49
N LEU A 30 -13.14 -4.19 16.45
CA LEU A 30 -13.91 -3.41 17.43
C LEU A 30 -15.42 -3.71 17.36
N ARG A 31 -15.97 -3.85 16.16
CA ARG A 31 -17.39 -4.17 15.92
C ARG A 31 -17.75 -5.55 16.45
N GLU A 32 -16.89 -6.54 16.34
CA GLU A 32 -17.04 -7.88 16.94
C GLU A 32 -17.13 -7.82 18.48
N HIS A 33 -16.53 -6.77 19.08
CA HIS A 33 -16.58 -6.51 20.51
C HIS A 33 -17.68 -5.51 20.93
N GLY A 34 -18.62 -5.24 20.03
CA GLY A 34 -19.83 -4.44 20.33
C GLY A 34 -19.66 -2.92 20.23
N TYR A 35 -18.54 -2.43 19.67
CA TYR A 35 -18.33 -0.99 19.45
C TYR A 35 -18.81 -0.56 18.06
N THR A 36 -19.39 0.64 18.00
CA THR A 36 -19.77 1.26 16.73
C THR A 36 -18.57 2.04 16.16
N VAL A 37 -18.20 1.77 14.91
CA VAL A 37 -17.04 2.38 14.29
C VAL A 37 -17.40 2.93 12.91
N LYS A 38 -17.01 4.17 12.65
CA LYS A 38 -17.04 4.79 11.32
C LYS A 38 -15.62 4.82 10.76
N VAL A 39 -15.45 4.34 9.54
CA VAL A 39 -14.22 4.54 8.76
C VAL A 39 -14.49 5.59 7.70
N ILE A 40 -13.64 6.60 7.63
CA ILE A 40 -13.62 7.65 6.61
C ILE A 40 -12.37 7.43 5.78
N ASP A 41 -12.55 6.84 4.61
CA ASP A 41 -11.46 6.56 3.68
C ASP A 41 -11.26 7.74 2.71
N HIS A 42 -10.20 7.68 1.91
CA HIS A 42 -9.85 8.73 0.95
C HIS A 42 -9.75 10.14 1.59
N GLN A 43 -9.29 10.18 2.84
CA GLN A 43 -9.30 11.40 3.64
C GLN A 43 -8.58 12.57 2.97
N ALA A 44 -7.48 12.31 2.26
CA ALA A 44 -6.70 13.35 1.61
C ALA A 44 -7.51 14.07 0.53
N TRP A 45 -8.19 13.29 -0.32
CA TRP A 45 -9.06 13.85 -1.34
C TRP A 45 -10.25 14.60 -0.73
N LEU A 46 -10.83 14.07 0.34
CA LEU A 46 -11.92 14.74 1.05
C LEU A 46 -11.45 16.07 1.69
N TRP A 47 -10.28 16.10 2.34
CA TRP A 47 -9.73 17.33 2.90
C TRP A 47 -9.44 18.39 1.83
N ASP A 48 -8.89 18.00 0.68
CA ASP A 48 -8.55 18.94 -0.38
C ASP A 48 -9.78 19.52 -1.10
N ASN A 49 -10.84 18.74 -1.24
CA ASN A 49 -11.98 19.12 -2.06
C ASN A 49 -13.25 19.46 -1.26
N HIS A 50 -13.39 18.92 -0.04
CA HIS A 50 -14.60 19.01 0.79
C HIS A 50 -14.30 19.24 2.27
N GLY A 51 -13.21 19.92 2.61
CA GLY A 51 -12.71 20.02 3.99
C GLY A 51 -13.71 20.62 4.97
N GLU A 52 -14.37 21.73 4.62
CA GLU A 52 -15.39 22.35 5.49
C GLU A 52 -16.61 21.44 5.71
N GLU A 53 -17.05 20.75 4.66
CA GLU A 53 -18.15 19.80 4.72
C GLU A 53 -17.78 18.59 5.58
N LEU A 54 -16.54 18.09 5.43
CA LEU A 54 -16.01 16.99 6.22
C LEU A 54 -15.91 17.33 7.71
N VAL A 55 -15.47 18.55 8.07
CA VAL A 55 -15.46 19.02 9.46
C VAL A 55 -16.88 18.96 10.05
N ARG A 56 -17.85 19.54 9.36
CA ARG A 56 -19.26 19.54 9.80
C ARG A 56 -19.82 18.12 9.93
N TYR A 57 -19.52 17.26 8.98
CA TYR A 57 -19.96 15.87 9.00
C TYR A 57 -19.39 15.13 10.22
N VAL A 58 -18.08 15.24 10.47
CA VAL A 58 -17.43 14.56 11.60
C VAL A 58 -17.99 15.06 12.94
N GLU A 59 -18.17 16.37 13.11
CA GLU A 59 -18.81 16.92 14.31
C GLU A 59 -20.25 16.37 14.48
N SER A 60 -20.97 16.20 13.37
CA SER A 60 -22.33 15.68 13.42
C SER A 60 -22.43 14.25 13.91
N ILE A 61 -21.36 13.43 13.75
CA ILE A 61 -21.33 12.02 14.14
C ILE A 61 -20.59 11.76 15.47
N ILE A 62 -20.00 12.76 16.09
CA ILE A 62 -19.46 12.72 17.46
C ILE A 62 -20.60 12.79 18.48
N GLY A 63 -20.54 11.97 19.53
CA GLY A 63 -21.50 11.96 20.64
C GLY A 63 -20.82 11.71 22.00
N PRO A 64 -21.58 11.67 23.08
CA PRO A 64 -21.04 11.37 24.42
C PRO A 64 -20.38 10.00 24.52
N GLU A 65 -20.77 9.06 23.67
CA GLU A 65 -20.22 7.71 23.56
C GLU A 65 -18.94 7.65 22.74
N THR A 66 -18.59 8.69 21.99
CA THR A 66 -17.37 8.72 21.17
C THR A 66 -16.15 8.74 22.08
N ILE A 67 -15.28 7.76 21.89
CA ILE A 67 -14.07 7.57 22.70
C ILE A 67 -12.89 8.25 22.03
N PHE A 68 -12.74 8.02 20.71
CA PHE A 68 -11.62 8.61 19.99
C PHE A 68 -11.91 8.89 18.51
N VAL A 69 -11.14 9.82 17.98
CA VAL A 69 -10.90 10.01 16.54
C VAL A 69 -9.48 9.58 16.23
N GLY A 70 -9.31 8.68 15.27
CA GLY A 70 -8.03 8.08 14.92
C GLY A 70 -7.61 8.41 13.50
N PHE A 71 -6.29 8.60 13.29
CA PHE A 71 -5.70 8.83 11.98
C PHE A 71 -4.76 7.69 11.64
N SER A 72 -5.02 6.98 10.54
CA SER A 72 -4.09 6.02 9.95
C SER A 72 -3.21 6.74 8.94
N SER A 73 -1.90 6.68 9.13
CA SER A 73 -0.95 7.51 8.40
C SER A 73 0.06 6.72 7.57
N THR A 74 0.00 5.39 7.56
CA THR A 74 1.02 4.54 6.92
C THR A 74 1.23 4.87 5.45
N PHE A 75 0.16 5.15 4.72
CA PHE A 75 0.19 5.45 3.28
C PHE A 75 -0.28 6.86 2.93
N SER A 76 -0.60 7.68 3.91
CA SER A 76 -1.11 9.02 3.66
C SER A 76 0.00 9.98 3.22
N ARG A 77 -0.18 10.62 2.08
CA ARG A 77 0.79 11.59 1.55
C ARG A 77 1.01 12.81 2.45
N TYR A 78 0.08 13.08 3.33
CA TYR A 78 0.02 14.34 4.07
C TYR A 78 0.69 14.29 5.44
N PHE A 79 1.09 13.13 5.85
CA PHE A 79 1.80 12.97 7.12
C PHE A 79 3.33 13.03 6.96
N GLY A 80 3.81 13.66 5.91
CA GLY A 80 5.22 13.82 5.61
C GLY A 80 5.47 13.92 4.10
N GLU A 81 6.72 14.07 3.66
CA GLU A 81 7.05 14.00 2.25
C GLU A 81 6.58 12.68 1.66
N PRO A 82 5.92 12.69 0.50
CA PRO A 82 5.35 11.48 -0.07
C PRO A 82 6.45 10.45 -0.35
N PHE A 83 6.29 9.26 0.20
CA PHE A 83 7.20 8.12 0.00
C PHE A 83 7.33 7.73 -1.48
N TYR A 84 6.32 8.09 -2.29
CA TYR A 84 6.20 7.76 -3.70
C TYR A 84 5.88 8.98 -4.56
N SER A 85 6.38 10.16 -4.22
CA SER A 85 6.18 11.30 -5.08
C SER A 85 6.90 11.10 -6.40
N SER A 86 6.14 10.88 -7.46
CA SER A 86 6.63 11.26 -8.77
C SER A 86 6.94 12.76 -8.72
N PRO A 87 8.16 13.18 -9.03
CA PRO A 87 8.56 14.60 -8.93
C PRO A 87 7.73 15.54 -9.77
N ALA A 88 6.92 15.04 -10.70
CA ALA A 88 6.16 15.82 -11.65
C ALA A 88 4.94 16.56 -11.06
N ASN A 89 4.43 16.17 -9.89
CA ASN A 89 3.16 16.70 -9.37
C ASN A 89 3.24 17.34 -7.97
N ILE A 90 4.41 17.45 -7.37
CA ILE A 90 4.53 18.17 -6.10
C ILE A 90 4.63 19.66 -6.43
N LYS A 91 3.69 20.45 -5.93
CA LYS A 91 3.88 21.89 -5.86
C LYS A 91 5.13 22.15 -5.00
N PRO A 92 6.23 22.66 -5.56
CA PRO A 92 7.52 22.70 -4.87
C PRO A 92 7.58 23.66 -3.66
N ASN A 93 6.47 24.27 -3.28
CA ASN A 93 6.35 25.30 -2.26
C ASN A 93 5.25 25.08 -1.24
N LEU A 94 4.73 23.84 -1.06
CA LEU A 94 3.85 23.58 0.08
C LEU A 94 4.69 23.66 1.36
N LYS A 95 4.56 24.78 2.06
CA LYS A 95 5.07 24.92 3.39
C LYS A 95 4.33 23.95 4.31
N LYS A 96 4.98 23.46 5.34
CA LYS A 96 4.41 22.62 6.40
C LYS A 96 3.09 23.18 6.96
N GLU A 97 2.95 24.49 6.90
CA GLU A 97 1.81 25.30 7.37
C GLU A 97 0.58 25.18 6.44
N ASP A 98 0.77 24.71 5.21
CA ASP A 98 -0.29 24.63 4.19
C ASP A 98 -0.96 23.24 4.13
N CYS A 99 -0.46 22.25 4.90
CA CYS A 99 -1.01 20.90 4.91
C CYS A 99 -2.24 20.84 5.81
N PHE A 100 -3.40 20.67 5.20
CA PHE A 100 -4.72 20.45 5.85
C PHE A 100 -5.16 21.49 6.88
N PRO A 101 -5.48 22.70 6.46
CA PRO A 101 -6.09 23.67 7.36
C PRO A 101 -7.35 23.10 8.03
N TYR A 102 -8.18 22.35 7.28
CA TYR A 102 -9.41 21.75 7.81
C TYR A 102 -9.18 20.60 8.78
N MET A 103 -8.14 19.76 8.58
CA MET A 103 -7.82 18.72 9.56
C MET A 103 -7.32 19.33 10.88
N ARG A 104 -6.52 20.39 10.81
CA ARG A 104 -6.08 21.13 11.99
C ARG A 104 -7.27 21.78 12.69
N GLU A 105 -8.15 22.43 11.94
CA GLU A 105 -9.42 22.97 12.46
C GLU A 105 -10.24 21.89 13.15
N LEU A 106 -10.40 20.71 12.55
CA LEU A 106 -11.14 19.62 13.18
C LEU A 106 -10.51 19.19 14.50
N ILE A 107 -9.20 19.02 14.57
CA ILE A 107 -8.49 18.65 15.79
C ILE A 107 -8.71 19.70 16.88
N GLU A 108 -8.56 20.98 16.56
CA GLU A 108 -8.78 22.10 17.48
C GLU A 108 -10.24 22.16 17.98
N ARG A 109 -11.22 21.98 17.08
CA ARG A 109 -12.64 21.96 17.41
C ARG A 109 -13.01 20.77 18.29
N ILE A 110 -12.46 19.57 18.02
CA ILE A 110 -12.69 18.40 18.88
C ILE A 110 -12.18 18.69 20.29
N HIS A 111 -10.97 19.21 20.46
CA HIS A 111 -10.43 19.55 21.78
C HIS A 111 -11.28 20.59 22.52
N LEU A 112 -11.81 21.57 21.79
CA LEU A 112 -12.61 22.64 22.38
C LEU A 112 -14.03 22.19 22.73
N MET A 113 -14.71 21.52 21.79
CA MET A 113 -16.13 21.20 21.87
C MET A 113 -16.43 19.82 22.45
N HIS A 114 -15.46 18.89 22.32
CA HIS A 114 -15.59 17.49 22.72
C HIS A 114 -14.37 17.02 23.53
N PRO A 115 -14.02 17.66 24.65
CA PRO A 115 -12.77 17.39 25.39
C PRO A 115 -12.67 15.97 25.95
N HIS A 116 -13.74 15.19 25.92
CA HIS A 116 -13.75 13.78 26.28
C HIS A 116 -13.27 12.86 25.15
N VAL A 117 -13.26 13.35 23.90
CA VAL A 117 -12.83 12.59 22.72
C VAL A 117 -11.32 12.61 22.60
N LYS A 118 -10.73 11.43 22.51
CA LYS A 118 -9.29 11.23 22.42
C LYS A 118 -8.81 11.27 20.97
N MET A 119 -7.54 11.68 20.77
CA MET A 119 -6.90 11.69 19.46
C MET A 119 -5.89 10.58 19.38
N VAL A 120 -6.06 9.64 18.42
CA VAL A 120 -5.21 8.45 18.27
C VAL A 120 -4.54 8.45 16.90
N LEU A 121 -3.24 8.23 16.88
CA LEU A 121 -2.47 8.05 15.67
C LEU A 121 -2.15 6.56 15.45
N GLY A 122 -2.39 6.06 14.23
CA GLY A 122 -2.00 4.72 13.81
C GLY A 122 -0.98 4.76 12.69
N GLY A 123 -0.15 3.71 12.59
CA GLY A 123 0.80 3.54 11.51
C GLY A 123 2.26 3.60 11.94
N GLN A 124 3.14 3.44 10.96
CA GLN A 124 4.59 3.41 11.13
C GLN A 124 5.27 4.09 9.94
N GLY A 125 6.54 4.42 10.09
CA GLY A 125 7.32 5.05 9.03
C GLY A 125 7.54 6.54 9.23
N LEU A 126 8.21 7.16 8.26
CA LEU A 126 8.64 8.56 8.37
C LEU A 126 7.45 9.53 8.41
N GLN A 127 6.45 9.28 7.59
CA GLN A 127 5.24 10.11 7.52
C GLN A 127 4.54 10.17 8.88
N THR A 128 4.33 9.00 9.49
CA THR A 128 3.71 8.89 10.81
C THR A 128 4.54 9.61 11.87
N TYR A 129 5.87 9.45 11.82
CA TYR A 129 6.78 10.14 12.75
C TYR A 129 6.67 11.67 12.60
N THR A 130 6.64 12.18 11.36
CA THR A 130 6.52 13.61 11.11
C THR A 130 5.21 14.17 11.64
N PHE A 131 4.10 13.46 11.42
CA PHE A 131 2.80 13.83 11.98
C PHE A 131 2.82 13.79 13.52
N PHE A 132 3.37 12.74 14.12
CA PHE A 132 3.50 12.65 15.58
C PHE A 132 4.27 13.83 16.17
N GLU A 133 5.41 14.20 15.59
CA GLU A 133 6.21 15.33 16.08
C GLU A 133 5.47 16.68 15.96
N GLU A 134 4.63 16.82 14.96
CA GLU A 134 3.84 18.04 14.75
C GLU A 134 2.66 18.14 15.71
N TYR A 135 1.98 17.04 15.99
CA TYR A 135 0.73 17.00 16.75
C TYR A 135 0.85 16.32 18.11
N LYS A 136 2.04 15.98 18.59
CA LYS A 136 2.25 15.19 19.82
C LYS A 136 1.60 15.76 21.07
N ASP A 137 1.48 17.09 21.15
CA ASP A 137 0.83 17.78 22.30
C ASP A 137 -0.71 17.71 22.21
N GLN A 138 -1.25 17.25 21.08
CA GLN A 138 -2.68 17.09 20.81
C GLN A 138 -3.09 15.63 20.69
N LEU A 139 -2.12 14.69 20.72
CA LEU A 139 -2.34 13.26 20.62
C LEU A 139 -2.39 12.63 22.01
N ASP A 140 -3.36 11.75 22.23
CA ASP A 140 -3.46 10.94 23.44
C ASP A 140 -2.70 9.60 23.30
N CYS A 141 -2.59 9.07 22.07
CA CYS A 141 -1.89 7.81 21.83
C CYS A 141 -1.40 7.69 20.38
N TRP A 142 -0.22 7.10 20.21
CA TRP A 142 0.28 6.62 18.93
C TRP A 142 0.51 5.11 18.99
N VAL A 143 -0.28 4.34 18.22
CA VAL A 143 -0.14 2.89 18.08
C VAL A 143 0.67 2.58 16.83
N ARG A 144 1.83 1.96 17.02
CA ARG A 144 2.77 1.54 15.97
C ARG A 144 2.70 0.03 15.79
N GLY A 145 2.46 -0.44 14.58
CA GLY A 145 2.39 -1.85 14.26
C GLY A 145 0.99 -2.33 13.89
N LEU A 146 0.55 -3.43 14.48
CA LEU A 146 -0.69 -4.12 14.07
C LEU A 146 -1.97 -3.38 14.46
N GLY A 147 -2.08 -2.98 15.71
CA GLY A 147 -3.14 -2.09 16.20
C GLY A 147 -4.40 -2.75 16.72
N GLU A 148 -4.82 -3.93 16.28
CA GLU A 148 -6.11 -4.51 16.65
C GLU A 148 -6.27 -4.69 18.17
N ASP A 149 -5.30 -5.36 18.81
CA ASP A 149 -5.33 -5.60 20.26
C ASP A 149 -5.15 -4.31 21.07
N SER A 150 -4.22 -3.45 20.63
CA SER A 150 -3.91 -2.21 21.35
C SER A 150 -5.09 -1.25 21.31
N ILE A 151 -5.74 -1.10 20.17
CA ILE A 151 -6.93 -0.24 20.04
C ILE A 151 -8.12 -0.81 20.78
N LEU A 152 -8.32 -2.14 20.79
CA LEU A 152 -9.36 -2.76 21.59
C LEU A 152 -9.15 -2.51 23.10
N LYS A 153 -7.92 -2.65 23.59
CA LYS A 153 -7.57 -2.33 24.98
C LYS A 153 -7.77 -0.84 25.28
N TYR A 154 -7.40 0.02 24.33
CA TYR A 154 -7.61 1.46 24.43
C TYR A 154 -9.07 1.81 24.61
N VAL A 155 -9.94 1.27 23.78
CA VAL A 155 -11.39 1.52 23.80
C VAL A 155 -12.03 0.98 25.09
N ARG A 156 -11.67 -0.24 25.53
CA ARG A 156 -12.15 -0.84 26.79
C ARG A 156 -11.86 0.05 28.00
N ASN A 157 -10.71 0.71 28.01
CA ASN A 157 -10.29 1.65 29.07
C ASN A 157 -10.65 3.11 28.78
N ARG A 158 -11.40 3.40 27.72
CA ARG A 158 -11.73 4.77 27.27
C ARG A 158 -10.52 5.68 27.13
N GLY A 159 -9.37 5.13 26.74
CA GLY A 159 -8.09 5.84 26.63
C GLY A 159 -7.43 6.22 27.97
N GLU A 160 -8.01 5.83 29.10
CA GLU A 160 -7.46 6.18 30.41
C GLU A 160 -6.21 5.34 30.72
N ASN A 161 -5.19 6.01 31.30
CA ASN A 161 -3.92 5.39 31.68
C ASN A 161 -3.19 4.67 30.55
N PHE A 162 -3.38 5.11 29.32
CA PHE A 162 -2.71 4.54 28.17
C PHE A 162 -1.42 5.33 27.86
N PRO A 163 -0.30 4.66 27.50
CA PRO A 163 0.93 5.38 27.16
C PRO A 163 0.79 6.15 25.86
N LEU A 164 1.48 7.29 25.74
CA LEU A 164 1.46 8.12 24.54
C LEU A 164 1.96 7.35 23.30
N VAL A 165 2.90 6.42 23.46
CA VAL A 165 3.39 5.57 22.36
C VAL A 165 3.29 4.10 22.76
N VAL A 166 2.62 3.33 21.92
CA VAL A 166 2.46 1.88 22.07
C VAL A 166 3.04 1.20 20.82
N GLU A 167 3.92 0.23 21.01
CA GLU A 167 4.42 -0.62 19.94
C GLU A 167 3.67 -1.95 19.96
N ASP A 168 2.75 -2.15 19.02
CA ASP A 168 1.98 -3.36 18.86
C ASP A 168 2.66 -4.28 17.84
N VAL A 169 3.62 -5.05 18.33
CA VAL A 169 4.43 -5.98 17.52
C VAL A 169 3.81 -7.37 17.50
N TYR A 170 2.96 -7.68 18.50
CA TYR A 170 2.36 -9.00 18.70
C TYR A 170 0.89 -8.87 19.06
N SER A 171 0.02 -9.49 18.27
CA SER A 171 -1.34 -9.74 18.65
C SER A 171 -1.41 -10.96 19.56
N SER A 172 -2.05 -10.82 20.72
CA SER A 172 -2.26 -11.90 21.69
C SER A 172 -3.71 -12.37 21.75
N GLU A 173 -4.64 -11.48 21.41
CA GLU A 173 -6.09 -11.73 21.48
C GLU A 173 -6.74 -11.75 20.10
N PHE A 174 -6.09 -11.16 19.09
CA PHE A 174 -6.60 -11.06 17.72
C PHE A 174 -6.28 -12.35 16.93
N ASP A 175 -7.30 -13.11 16.62
CA ASP A 175 -7.18 -14.34 15.82
C ASP A 175 -7.16 -14.00 14.32
N PHE A 176 -5.97 -13.69 13.81
CA PHE A 176 -5.80 -13.41 12.38
C PHE A 176 -6.11 -14.62 11.50
N HIS A 177 -5.86 -15.84 11.96
CA HIS A 177 -6.09 -17.06 11.19
C HIS A 177 -7.56 -17.22 10.78
N ASN A 178 -8.48 -16.89 11.67
CA ASN A 178 -9.91 -17.01 11.43
C ASN A 178 -10.64 -15.68 11.19
N GLN A 179 -9.89 -14.57 11.14
CA GLN A 179 -10.47 -13.26 10.89
C GLN A 179 -11.14 -13.18 9.51
N LYS A 180 -12.18 -12.35 9.43
CA LYS A 180 -12.73 -11.82 8.20
C LYS A 180 -13.00 -10.32 8.36
N ASN A 181 -12.74 -9.52 7.34
CA ASN A 181 -13.20 -8.14 7.33
C ASN A 181 -14.67 -8.11 6.92
N VAL A 182 -15.51 -7.66 7.83
CA VAL A 182 -16.93 -7.46 7.55
C VAL A 182 -17.18 -5.98 7.41
N PHE A 183 -17.37 -5.54 6.18
CA PHE A 183 -17.80 -4.19 5.90
C PHE A 183 -19.27 -4.03 6.30
N GLN A 184 -19.62 -2.87 6.82
CA GLN A 184 -20.97 -2.53 7.23
C GLN A 184 -21.55 -1.42 6.36
N PRO A 185 -22.87 -1.16 6.37
CA PRO A 185 -23.49 -0.15 5.51
C PRO A 185 -22.84 1.24 5.62
N GLN A 186 -22.41 1.64 6.83
CA GLN A 186 -21.72 2.92 7.06
C GLN A 186 -20.29 2.99 6.46
N ASP A 187 -19.75 1.90 5.93
CA ASP A 187 -18.46 1.91 5.21
C ASP A 187 -18.64 2.35 3.75
N HIS A 188 -19.87 2.43 3.28
CA HIS A 188 -20.25 2.93 1.95
C HIS A 188 -19.51 2.22 0.81
N ILE A 189 -19.34 0.89 0.91
CA ILE A 189 -18.75 0.11 -0.17
C ILE A 189 -19.60 0.22 -1.43
N LEU A 190 -18.95 0.54 -2.55
CA LEU A 190 -19.63 0.62 -3.83
C LEU A 190 -19.84 -0.77 -4.43
N ARG A 191 -20.85 -0.89 -5.26
CA ARG A 191 -21.07 -2.14 -5.99
C ARG A 191 -19.90 -2.40 -6.94
N HIS A 192 -19.41 -3.63 -6.97
CA HIS A 192 -18.25 -4.06 -7.76
C HIS A 192 -16.92 -3.39 -7.38
N GLU A 193 -16.86 -2.66 -6.27
CA GLU A 193 -15.65 -2.01 -5.82
C GLU A 193 -14.51 -3.03 -5.63
N VAL A 194 -13.28 -2.63 -6.00
CA VAL A 194 -12.08 -3.41 -5.70
C VAL A 194 -11.78 -3.32 -4.21
N LEU A 195 -11.76 -4.46 -3.53
CA LEU A 195 -11.53 -4.50 -2.09
C LEU A 195 -10.14 -5.06 -1.74
N PRO A 196 -9.51 -4.52 -0.68
CA PRO A 196 -8.29 -5.09 -0.15
C PRO A 196 -8.60 -6.37 0.62
N ILE A 197 -7.75 -7.38 0.47
CA ILE A 197 -7.79 -8.61 1.26
C ILE A 197 -6.39 -9.00 1.72
N ALA A 198 -6.22 -9.25 3.01
CA ALA A 198 -4.98 -9.78 3.58
C ALA A 198 -5.09 -11.30 3.76
N ILE A 199 -4.13 -12.04 3.26
CA ILE A 199 -4.04 -13.50 3.42
C ILE A 199 -2.99 -13.87 4.46
N SER A 200 -1.90 -13.08 4.53
CA SER A 200 -0.88 -13.26 5.55
C SER A 200 -0.45 -11.93 6.16
N ARG A 201 0.15 -12.00 7.34
CA ARG A 201 0.76 -10.84 8.01
C ARG A 201 2.26 -10.93 8.03
N GLY A 202 2.89 -9.85 7.56
CA GLY A 202 4.33 -9.71 7.43
C GLY A 202 4.89 -10.60 6.33
N CYS A 203 6.21 -10.53 6.14
CA CYS A 203 6.93 -11.27 5.11
C CYS A 203 8.00 -12.15 5.75
N ARG A 204 8.10 -13.42 5.31
CA ARG A 204 9.12 -14.35 5.82
C ARG A 204 10.55 -14.02 5.36
N PHE A 205 10.68 -13.16 4.37
CA PHE A 205 11.99 -12.76 3.84
C PHE A 205 12.53 -11.57 4.61
N LYS A 206 13.86 -11.42 4.60
CA LYS A 206 14.61 -10.37 5.30
C LYS A 206 15.47 -9.60 4.30
N CYS A 207 14.82 -9.02 3.29
CA CYS A 207 15.51 -8.14 2.35
C CYS A 207 16.12 -6.95 3.12
N LYS A 208 17.40 -6.65 2.85
CA LYS A 208 18.19 -5.74 3.68
C LYS A 208 17.69 -4.29 3.72
N PHE A 209 16.98 -3.85 2.69
CA PHE A 209 16.38 -2.53 2.57
C PHE A 209 14.94 -2.44 3.10
N CYS A 210 14.29 -3.59 3.35
CA CYS A 210 12.86 -3.65 3.61
C CYS A 210 12.54 -3.42 5.09
N THR A 211 11.52 -2.61 5.35
CA THR A 211 10.99 -2.30 6.68
C THR A 211 9.72 -3.08 7.04
N TYR A 212 9.28 -4.03 6.20
CA TYR A 212 8.09 -4.86 6.38
C TYR A 212 8.41 -6.32 6.75
N PRO A 213 9.29 -6.59 7.73
CA PRO A 213 9.52 -7.96 8.18
C PRO A 213 8.31 -8.45 8.98
N LEU A 214 8.35 -9.72 9.42
CA LEU A 214 7.39 -10.28 10.38
C LEU A 214 7.40 -9.61 11.77
N LEU A 215 7.89 -8.39 11.89
CA LEU A 215 8.01 -7.66 13.14
C LEU A 215 8.61 -8.53 14.27
N GLY A 216 9.66 -9.32 13.94
CA GLY A 216 10.33 -10.22 14.87
C GLY A 216 9.71 -11.62 15.03
N ARG A 217 8.56 -11.90 14.40
CA ARG A 217 7.90 -13.20 14.45
C ARG A 217 8.41 -14.16 13.38
N LYS A 218 8.33 -15.46 13.67
CA LYS A 218 8.52 -16.50 12.66
C LYS A 218 7.22 -16.73 11.91
N PRO A 219 7.25 -17.04 10.59
CA PRO A 219 6.06 -17.50 9.87
C PRO A 219 5.48 -18.74 10.56
N SER A 220 4.20 -18.71 10.88
CA SER A 220 3.44 -19.82 11.44
C SER A 220 2.01 -19.76 10.90
N GLU A 221 1.20 -20.79 11.15
CA GLU A 221 -0.21 -20.81 10.74
C GLU A 221 -1.02 -19.62 11.27
N GLU A 222 -0.65 -19.06 12.41
CA GLU A 222 -1.31 -17.89 13.01
C GLU A 222 -1.22 -16.63 12.11
N TYR A 223 -0.28 -16.60 11.17
CA TYR A 223 -0.05 -15.48 10.24
C TYR A 223 -0.64 -15.67 8.86
N ILE A 224 -1.20 -16.86 8.60
CA ILE A 224 -1.86 -17.19 7.32
C ILE A 224 -3.30 -17.52 7.63
N ARG A 225 -4.21 -16.86 6.95
CA ARG A 225 -5.66 -17.09 7.13
C ARG A 225 -6.06 -18.49 6.72
N SER A 226 -7.07 -19.04 7.42
CA SER A 226 -7.69 -20.31 7.06
C SER A 226 -8.45 -20.19 5.72
N GLU A 227 -8.55 -21.31 5.01
CA GLU A 227 -9.36 -21.39 3.79
C GLU A 227 -10.80 -20.96 4.04
N GLU A 228 -11.38 -21.39 5.17
CA GLU A 228 -12.74 -21.06 5.56
C GLU A 228 -12.94 -19.56 5.79
N SER A 229 -11.97 -18.91 6.46
CA SER A 229 -12.00 -17.47 6.70
C SER A 229 -11.95 -16.67 5.39
N ILE A 230 -11.08 -17.10 4.45
CA ILE A 230 -10.95 -16.45 3.12
C ILE A 230 -12.25 -16.63 2.33
N TYR A 231 -12.75 -17.86 2.23
CA TYR A 231 -14.00 -18.17 1.55
C TYR A 231 -15.18 -17.32 2.08
N ASN A 232 -15.33 -17.27 3.40
CA ASN A 232 -16.42 -16.52 4.03
C ASN A 232 -16.35 -15.01 3.75
N GLU A 233 -15.15 -14.42 3.70
CA GLU A 233 -14.99 -13.00 3.35
C GLU A 233 -15.30 -12.74 1.87
N LEU A 234 -14.81 -13.59 0.96
CA LEU A 234 -15.07 -13.48 -0.47
C LEU A 234 -16.57 -13.57 -0.75
N MET A 235 -17.24 -14.57 -0.17
CA MET A 235 -18.70 -14.74 -0.34
C MET A 235 -19.50 -13.59 0.26
N TYR A 236 -19.14 -13.14 1.48
CA TYR A 236 -19.78 -11.99 2.09
C TYR A 236 -19.71 -10.73 1.20
N ASN A 237 -18.52 -10.45 0.66
CA ASN A 237 -18.34 -9.28 -0.21
C ASN A 237 -19.08 -9.45 -1.55
N TYR A 238 -19.11 -10.64 -2.10
CA TYR A 238 -19.86 -10.90 -3.31
C TYR A 238 -21.38 -10.73 -3.11
N GLU A 239 -21.92 -11.31 -2.06
CA GLU A 239 -23.37 -11.27 -1.77
C GLU A 239 -23.85 -9.85 -1.44
N ASN A 240 -23.04 -9.05 -0.73
CA ASN A 240 -23.44 -7.71 -0.28
C ASN A 240 -23.09 -6.60 -1.27
N PHE A 241 -21.97 -6.73 -2.00
CA PHE A 241 -21.44 -5.65 -2.85
C PHE A 241 -21.22 -6.08 -4.30
N SER A 242 -21.47 -7.34 -4.63
CA SER A 242 -21.13 -7.93 -5.95
C SER A 242 -19.64 -7.79 -6.29
N THR A 243 -18.78 -7.74 -5.29
CA THR A 243 -17.33 -7.61 -5.48
C THR A 243 -16.75 -8.91 -5.99
N THR A 244 -16.01 -8.82 -7.10
CA THR A 244 -15.27 -9.93 -7.72
C THR A 244 -13.79 -9.60 -7.93
N SER A 245 -13.37 -8.38 -7.60
CA SER A 245 -12.00 -7.92 -7.81
C SER A 245 -11.34 -7.54 -6.50
N TYR A 246 -10.13 -8.04 -6.27
CA TYR A 246 -9.41 -7.88 -5.00
C TYR A 246 -7.95 -7.51 -5.20
N MET A 247 -7.43 -6.71 -4.26
CA MET A 247 -6.03 -6.47 -4.08
C MET A 247 -5.52 -7.22 -2.86
N PHE A 248 -4.58 -8.17 -3.04
CA PHE A 248 -3.89 -8.75 -1.91
C PHE A 248 -2.95 -7.71 -1.27
N THR A 249 -3.11 -7.50 0.04
CA THR A 249 -2.27 -6.55 0.80
C THR A 249 -1.02 -7.20 1.39
N ASP A 250 -0.76 -8.42 1.01
CA ASP A 250 0.41 -9.22 1.44
C ASP A 250 1.71 -8.66 0.86
N ASP A 251 2.74 -8.49 1.67
CA ASP A 251 4.08 -8.04 1.22
C ASP A 251 4.75 -9.00 0.21
N THR A 252 4.37 -10.28 0.26
CA THR A 252 4.74 -11.33 -0.71
C THR A 252 3.62 -12.36 -0.74
N PHE A 253 2.79 -12.28 -1.76
CA PHE A 253 1.63 -13.18 -1.84
C PHE A 253 2.07 -14.65 -2.02
N ASN A 254 3.00 -14.91 -2.93
CA ASN A 254 3.42 -16.25 -3.31
C ASN A 254 4.53 -16.85 -2.41
N GLU A 255 4.57 -16.50 -1.13
CA GLU A 255 5.66 -16.92 -0.22
C GLU A 255 5.78 -18.44 -0.03
N THR A 256 4.69 -19.20 -0.17
CA THR A 256 4.64 -20.66 -0.20
C THR A 256 3.59 -21.15 -1.18
N THR A 257 3.81 -22.34 -1.78
CA THR A 257 2.83 -22.97 -2.66
C THR A 257 1.54 -23.33 -1.90
N ASP A 258 1.64 -23.83 -0.66
CA ASP A 258 0.48 -24.11 0.20
C ASP A 258 -0.45 -22.89 0.40
N LYS A 259 0.14 -21.70 0.59
CA LYS A 259 -0.66 -20.47 0.72
C LYS A 259 -1.42 -20.16 -0.58
N VAL A 260 -0.75 -20.28 -1.74
CA VAL A 260 -1.38 -20.05 -3.05
C VAL A 260 -2.50 -21.07 -3.29
N GLU A 261 -2.26 -22.35 -3.03
CA GLU A 261 -3.26 -23.40 -3.15
C GLU A 261 -4.44 -23.21 -2.20
N ARG A 262 -4.19 -22.76 -0.97
CA ARG A 262 -5.23 -22.48 0.03
C ARG A 262 -6.18 -21.38 -0.46
N VAL A 263 -5.64 -20.31 -1.03
CA VAL A 263 -6.45 -19.23 -1.62
C VAL A 263 -7.21 -19.73 -2.84
N LEU A 264 -6.56 -20.49 -3.73
CA LEU A 264 -7.21 -21.06 -4.91
C LEU A 264 -8.41 -21.94 -4.50
N ARG A 265 -8.24 -22.84 -3.52
CA ARG A 265 -9.37 -23.67 -3.03
C ARG A 265 -10.50 -22.82 -2.45
N ALA A 266 -10.19 -21.74 -1.72
CA ALA A 266 -11.22 -20.82 -1.22
C ALA A 266 -11.97 -20.13 -2.36
N VAL A 267 -11.25 -19.69 -3.41
CA VAL A 267 -11.85 -19.06 -4.61
C VAL A 267 -12.70 -20.06 -5.37
N ASP A 268 -12.20 -21.27 -5.65
CA ASP A 268 -12.94 -22.32 -6.37
C ASP A 268 -14.26 -22.69 -5.65
N ARG A 269 -14.25 -22.73 -4.33
CA ARG A 269 -15.45 -22.98 -3.51
C ARG A 269 -16.53 -21.91 -3.69
N THR A 270 -16.16 -20.67 -4.02
CA THR A 270 -17.17 -19.60 -4.23
C THR A 270 -18.03 -19.87 -5.46
N GLY A 271 -17.51 -20.56 -6.47
CA GLY A 271 -18.14 -20.73 -7.77
C GLY A 271 -18.27 -19.42 -8.56
N VAL A 272 -17.52 -18.39 -8.18
CA VAL A 272 -17.54 -17.05 -8.81
C VAL A 272 -16.19 -16.77 -9.43
N ASP A 273 -16.18 -16.28 -10.66
CA ASP A 273 -14.96 -15.81 -11.31
C ASP A 273 -14.46 -14.56 -10.61
N MET A 274 -13.27 -14.67 -10.02
CA MET A 274 -12.64 -13.58 -9.26
C MET A 274 -11.37 -13.12 -9.94
N ASN A 275 -10.98 -11.88 -9.66
CA ASN A 275 -9.83 -11.22 -10.25
C ASN A 275 -8.94 -10.65 -9.14
N PHE A 276 -7.63 -10.82 -9.29
CA PHE A 276 -6.69 -10.46 -8.25
C PHE A 276 -5.51 -9.63 -8.77
N TRP A 277 -5.04 -8.74 -7.90
CA TRP A 277 -3.77 -8.06 -7.99
C TRP A 277 -2.88 -8.50 -6.82
N ALA A 278 -1.57 -8.74 -7.04
CA ALA A 278 -0.68 -9.26 -6.01
C ALA A 278 0.77 -8.76 -6.12
N TYR A 279 1.45 -8.64 -4.96
CA TYR A 279 2.90 -8.57 -4.90
C TYR A 279 3.50 -9.98 -5.03
N ILE A 280 4.31 -10.20 -6.06
CA ILE A 280 4.88 -11.49 -6.42
C ILE A 280 6.41 -11.44 -6.35
N ARG A 281 7.02 -12.48 -5.81
CA ARG A 281 8.46 -12.66 -5.80
C ARG A 281 8.88 -13.64 -6.90
N VAL A 282 9.63 -13.16 -7.89
CA VAL A 282 10.01 -13.94 -9.07
C VAL A 282 10.88 -15.15 -8.73
N GLU A 283 11.77 -15.04 -7.73
CA GLU A 283 12.61 -16.16 -7.29
C GLU A 283 11.81 -17.36 -6.79
N LEU A 284 10.58 -17.12 -6.32
CA LEU A 284 9.67 -18.19 -5.88
C LEU A 284 8.99 -18.86 -7.07
N LEU A 285 8.63 -18.12 -8.11
CA LEU A 285 8.13 -18.70 -9.35
C LEU A 285 9.20 -19.59 -10.03
N TYR A 286 10.47 -19.14 -10.05
CA TYR A 286 11.57 -19.96 -10.54
C TYR A 286 11.75 -21.25 -9.73
N LYS A 287 11.65 -21.15 -8.41
CA LYS A 287 11.84 -22.30 -7.50
C LYS A 287 10.66 -23.25 -7.49
N PHE A 288 9.46 -22.74 -7.66
CA PHE A 288 8.17 -23.43 -7.59
C PHE A 288 7.33 -23.06 -8.82
N PRO A 289 7.71 -23.55 -10.01
CA PRO A 289 7.10 -23.13 -11.28
C PRO A 289 5.60 -23.46 -11.37
N GLU A 290 5.12 -24.43 -10.60
CA GLU A 290 3.69 -24.75 -10.48
C GLU A 290 2.85 -23.56 -10.00
N GLN A 291 3.45 -22.62 -9.26
CA GLN A 291 2.74 -21.41 -8.80
C GLN A 291 2.27 -20.54 -9.98
N ILE A 292 2.96 -20.56 -11.12
CA ILE A 292 2.54 -19.79 -12.31
C ILE A 292 1.14 -20.25 -12.74
N GLY A 293 0.94 -21.56 -12.87
CA GLY A 293 -0.36 -22.14 -13.22
C GLY A 293 -1.45 -21.88 -12.17
N LEU A 294 -1.11 -22.05 -10.89
CA LEU A 294 -2.05 -21.82 -9.78
C LEU A 294 -2.53 -20.36 -9.70
N LEU A 295 -1.61 -19.39 -9.88
CA LEU A 295 -1.94 -17.97 -9.89
C LEU A 295 -2.84 -17.59 -11.07
N GLY A 296 -2.58 -18.14 -12.25
CA GLY A 296 -3.46 -17.96 -13.43
C GLY A 296 -4.85 -18.53 -13.20
N GLN A 297 -4.96 -19.76 -12.68
CA GLN A 297 -6.24 -20.40 -12.35
C GLN A 297 -7.02 -19.61 -11.29
N MET A 298 -6.34 -19.03 -10.33
CA MET A 298 -6.98 -18.19 -9.29
C MET A 298 -7.58 -16.90 -9.86
N GLY A 299 -7.14 -16.44 -11.03
CA GLY A 299 -7.63 -15.20 -11.65
C GLY A 299 -6.71 -14.00 -11.45
N LEU A 300 -5.38 -14.21 -11.38
CA LEU A 300 -4.42 -13.10 -11.34
C LEU A 300 -4.50 -12.28 -12.63
N LYS A 301 -4.79 -10.97 -12.52
CA LYS A 301 -4.92 -10.02 -13.64
C LYS A 301 -3.80 -8.99 -13.69
N ALA A 302 -3.18 -8.70 -12.57
CA ALA A 302 -2.03 -7.82 -12.51
C ALA A 302 -1.13 -8.20 -11.33
N CYS A 303 0.15 -8.01 -11.50
CA CYS A 303 1.11 -8.30 -10.43
C CYS A 303 2.27 -7.31 -10.41
N PHE A 304 2.82 -7.17 -9.22
CA PHE A 304 3.95 -6.32 -8.93
C PHE A 304 5.15 -7.18 -8.52
N PHE A 305 6.17 -7.20 -9.36
CA PHE A 305 7.43 -7.88 -9.06
C PHE A 305 8.42 -6.90 -8.43
N GLY A 306 8.78 -7.12 -7.17
CA GLY A 306 9.93 -6.46 -6.57
C GLY A 306 11.22 -7.09 -7.12
N LEU A 307 11.78 -6.54 -8.17
CA LEU A 307 13.03 -7.02 -8.79
C LEU A 307 14.25 -6.32 -8.21
N GLU A 308 14.13 -5.07 -7.92
CA GLU A 308 15.06 -4.13 -7.29
C GLU A 308 16.29 -3.81 -8.15
N SER A 309 16.98 -4.80 -8.71
CA SER A 309 18.09 -4.64 -9.68
C SER A 309 18.28 -5.93 -10.46
N LEU A 310 18.57 -5.83 -11.75
CA LEU A 310 19.00 -6.96 -12.58
C LEU A 310 20.52 -7.17 -12.56
N TYR A 311 21.28 -6.27 -11.89
CA TYR A 311 22.70 -6.48 -11.63
C TYR A 311 22.88 -7.42 -10.43
N ASP A 312 23.30 -8.65 -10.69
CA ASP A 312 23.32 -9.75 -9.72
C ASP A 312 24.11 -9.44 -8.41
N PRO A 313 25.28 -8.76 -8.44
CA PRO A 313 25.95 -8.36 -7.19
C PRO A 313 25.13 -7.41 -6.31
N ALA A 314 24.42 -6.45 -6.92
CA ALA A 314 23.55 -5.55 -6.18
C ALA A 314 22.32 -6.30 -5.61
N ALA A 315 21.66 -7.12 -6.42
CA ALA A 315 20.52 -7.93 -5.99
C ALA A 315 20.90 -8.91 -4.86
N LYS A 316 22.04 -9.58 -4.93
CA LYS A 316 22.54 -10.46 -3.87
C LYS A 316 22.83 -9.71 -2.58
N SER A 317 23.33 -8.48 -2.65
CA SER A 317 23.65 -7.65 -1.47
C SER A 317 22.42 -7.36 -0.61
N ILE A 318 21.23 -7.35 -1.21
CA ILE A 318 19.95 -7.10 -0.54
C ILE A 318 19.17 -8.37 -0.17
N GLY A 319 19.74 -9.55 -0.42
CA GLY A 319 19.09 -10.84 -0.14
C GLY A 319 18.13 -11.31 -1.23
N LYS A 320 18.36 -10.85 -2.46
CA LYS A 320 17.71 -11.27 -3.71
C LYS A 320 18.76 -11.77 -4.71
N GLY A 321 18.38 -11.92 -5.97
CA GLY A 321 19.30 -12.26 -7.04
C GLY A 321 19.42 -13.75 -7.32
N MET A 322 19.10 -14.10 -8.54
CA MET A 322 19.24 -15.46 -9.08
C MET A 322 19.90 -15.45 -10.47
N GLY A 323 20.42 -14.29 -10.91
CA GLY A 323 20.96 -14.04 -12.23
C GLY A 323 19.90 -13.58 -13.23
N ILE A 324 20.28 -12.63 -14.08
CA ILE A 324 19.37 -11.95 -15.01
C ILE A 324 18.63 -12.92 -15.94
N ASP A 325 19.33 -13.91 -16.53
CA ASP A 325 18.72 -14.86 -17.46
C ASP A 325 17.56 -15.64 -16.83
N LYS A 326 17.72 -16.04 -15.57
CA LYS A 326 16.67 -16.74 -14.83
C LYS A 326 15.49 -15.83 -14.49
N VAL A 327 15.76 -14.56 -14.16
CA VAL A 327 14.70 -13.57 -13.94
C VAL A 327 13.89 -13.41 -15.21
N LEU A 328 14.56 -13.14 -16.35
CA LEU A 328 13.88 -12.89 -17.62
C LEU A 328 13.10 -14.12 -18.12
N SER A 329 13.72 -15.33 -18.07
CA SER A 329 13.01 -16.55 -18.47
C SER A 329 11.78 -16.82 -17.61
N THR A 330 11.87 -16.62 -16.28
CA THR A 330 10.72 -16.84 -15.38
C THR A 330 9.61 -15.82 -15.62
N LEU A 331 9.96 -14.56 -15.88
CA LEU A 331 8.97 -13.52 -16.24
C LEU A 331 8.31 -13.85 -17.59
N GLN A 332 9.07 -14.40 -18.55
CA GLN A 332 8.52 -14.83 -19.84
C GLN A 332 7.55 -16.01 -19.65
N ASP A 333 7.93 -17.02 -18.87
CA ASP A 333 7.05 -18.16 -18.56
C ASP A 333 5.74 -17.69 -17.92
N ALA A 334 5.81 -16.68 -17.02
CA ALA A 334 4.63 -16.08 -16.41
C ALA A 334 3.78 -15.32 -17.43
N LYS A 335 4.39 -14.51 -18.31
CA LYS A 335 3.71 -13.77 -19.37
C LYS A 335 2.99 -14.71 -20.35
N ASP A 336 3.68 -15.78 -20.77
CA ASP A 336 3.13 -16.78 -21.68
C ASP A 336 1.93 -17.53 -21.05
N ALA A 337 2.01 -17.84 -19.75
CA ALA A 337 0.96 -18.54 -19.04
C ALA A 337 -0.26 -17.69 -18.73
N TRP A 338 -0.06 -16.40 -18.39
CA TRP A 338 -1.15 -15.49 -17.99
C TRP A 338 -1.74 -14.71 -19.16
N GLY A 339 -1.03 -14.61 -20.29
CA GLY A 339 -1.48 -14.04 -21.55
C GLY A 339 -1.74 -12.52 -21.50
N GLU A 340 -2.44 -12.03 -22.51
CA GLU A 340 -2.73 -10.61 -22.74
C GLU A 340 -3.75 -10.02 -21.73
N ALA A 341 -4.48 -10.88 -21.02
CA ALA A 341 -5.44 -10.47 -19.99
C ALA A 341 -4.79 -10.14 -18.64
N SER A 342 -3.46 -10.08 -18.59
CA SER A 342 -2.69 -9.82 -17.36
C SER A 342 -1.53 -8.87 -17.60
N SER A 343 -1.22 -8.03 -16.60
CA SER A 343 -0.09 -7.10 -16.66
C SER A 343 0.99 -7.40 -15.62
N LEU A 344 2.25 -7.33 -16.05
CA LEU A 344 3.45 -7.56 -15.25
C LEU A 344 4.16 -6.23 -14.98
N HIS A 345 4.20 -5.82 -13.72
CA HIS A 345 4.92 -4.62 -13.28
C HIS A 345 6.23 -4.98 -12.60
N GLY A 346 7.35 -4.39 -13.04
CA GLY A 346 8.66 -4.53 -12.40
C GLY A 346 9.05 -3.29 -11.58
N SER A 347 9.43 -3.49 -10.33
CA SER A 347 9.92 -2.40 -9.46
C SER A 347 11.43 -2.51 -9.25
N PHE A 348 12.11 -1.35 -9.37
CA PHE A 348 13.56 -1.23 -9.32
C PHE A 348 14.02 -0.13 -8.37
N ILE A 349 15.23 -0.34 -7.80
CA ILE A 349 15.86 0.58 -6.85
C ILE A 349 17.26 0.94 -7.36
N ILE A 350 17.52 2.22 -7.53
CA ILE A 350 18.84 2.77 -7.88
C ILE A 350 19.60 3.17 -6.61
N GLY A 351 20.90 2.88 -6.60
CA GLY A 351 21.80 3.24 -5.51
C GLY A 351 22.07 2.11 -4.55
N LEU A 352 21.77 0.86 -4.93
CA LEU A 352 22.11 -0.32 -4.15
C LEU A 352 23.63 -0.52 -4.05
N PRO A 353 24.13 -1.30 -3.05
CA PRO A 353 25.54 -1.61 -2.94
C PRO A 353 26.07 -2.29 -4.21
N HIS A 354 27.33 -2.02 -4.54
CA HIS A 354 28.05 -2.55 -5.71
C HIS A 354 27.58 -2.04 -7.08
N GLU A 355 26.46 -1.35 -7.16
CA GLU A 355 25.92 -0.82 -8.42
C GLU A 355 26.60 0.50 -8.78
N THR A 356 27.25 0.54 -9.95
CA THR A 356 27.80 1.73 -10.57
C THR A 356 26.81 2.28 -11.61
N GLN A 357 27.02 3.51 -12.10
CA GLN A 357 26.20 4.02 -13.19
C GLN A 357 26.29 3.11 -14.45
N ASN A 358 27.48 2.64 -14.81
CA ASN A 358 27.63 1.75 -15.98
C ASN A 358 26.86 0.44 -15.82
N THR A 359 26.94 -0.20 -14.64
CA THR A 359 26.18 -1.44 -14.40
C THR A 359 24.67 -1.20 -14.31
N ALA A 360 24.24 -0.01 -13.88
CA ALA A 360 22.84 0.38 -13.94
C ALA A 360 22.39 0.64 -15.38
N ASP A 361 23.24 1.29 -16.21
CA ASP A 361 22.96 1.55 -17.63
C ASP A 361 22.75 0.22 -18.41
N GLU A 362 23.52 -0.81 -18.12
CA GLU A 362 23.40 -2.11 -18.79
C GLU A 362 21.98 -2.70 -18.68
N TRP A 363 21.45 -2.82 -17.47
CA TRP A 363 20.15 -3.44 -17.30
C TRP A 363 18.97 -2.45 -17.52
N THR A 364 19.15 -1.16 -17.26
CA THR A 364 18.08 -0.18 -17.53
C THR A 364 17.86 0.03 -19.03
N ASN A 365 18.91 -0.05 -19.86
CA ASN A 365 18.76 -0.03 -21.30
C ASN A 365 17.93 -1.22 -21.82
N MET A 366 18.10 -2.42 -21.27
CA MET A 366 17.26 -3.57 -21.61
C MET A 366 15.76 -3.30 -21.32
N LEU A 367 15.46 -2.63 -20.21
CA LEU A 367 14.08 -2.22 -19.91
C LEU A 367 13.55 -1.23 -20.96
N ILE A 368 14.35 -0.20 -21.27
CA ILE A 368 13.99 0.88 -22.20
C ILE A 368 13.83 0.34 -23.62
N GLU A 369 14.69 -0.57 -24.06
CA GLU A 369 14.69 -1.16 -25.40
C GLU A 369 13.63 -2.27 -25.57
N GLY A 370 12.95 -2.65 -24.48
CA GLY A 370 11.89 -3.64 -24.52
C GLY A 370 12.34 -5.07 -24.54
N GLU A 371 13.54 -5.35 -24.07
CA GLU A 371 14.12 -6.70 -24.00
C GLU A 371 13.63 -7.50 -22.79
N THR A 372 12.59 -7.01 -22.10
CA THR A 372 12.00 -7.67 -20.94
C THR A 372 10.50 -7.89 -21.14
N PRO A 373 9.91 -8.95 -20.57
CA PRO A 373 8.48 -9.23 -20.68
C PRO A 373 7.60 -8.37 -19.73
N LEU A 374 8.17 -7.30 -19.18
CA LEU A 374 7.46 -6.40 -18.29
C LEU A 374 6.58 -5.41 -19.07
N ASP A 375 5.35 -5.26 -18.67
CA ASP A 375 4.42 -4.30 -19.27
C ASP A 375 4.66 -2.88 -18.75
N THR A 376 4.96 -2.74 -17.46
CA THR A 376 5.22 -1.47 -16.81
C THR A 376 6.36 -1.57 -15.81
N ILE A 377 7.00 -0.44 -15.51
CA ILE A 377 8.07 -0.40 -14.50
C ILE A 377 7.88 0.76 -13.51
N SER A 378 8.43 0.59 -12.33
CA SER A 378 8.78 1.70 -11.42
C SER A 378 10.28 1.67 -11.14
N CYS A 379 10.89 2.84 -11.09
CA CYS A 379 12.30 2.97 -10.75
C CYS A 379 12.43 4.10 -9.73
N ASN A 380 12.93 3.76 -8.56
CA ASN A 380 13.06 4.69 -7.45
C ASN A 380 14.50 4.68 -6.93
N ARG A 381 14.91 5.76 -6.28
CA ARG A 381 16.16 5.73 -5.50
C ARG A 381 15.99 4.88 -4.25
N LEU A 382 17.09 4.33 -3.74
CA LEU A 382 17.08 3.77 -2.39
C LEU A 382 16.69 4.86 -1.39
N TYR A 383 15.76 4.53 -0.50
CA TYR A 383 15.36 5.40 0.60
C TYR A 383 15.93 4.89 1.91
N LEU A 384 16.57 5.77 2.68
CA LEU A 384 17.09 5.47 4.03
C LEU A 384 16.62 6.56 4.99
N ILE A 385 16.01 6.16 6.09
CA ILE A 385 15.55 7.07 7.14
C ILE A 385 16.74 7.79 7.79
N PRO A 386 16.68 9.13 7.95
CA PRO A 386 17.74 9.87 8.62
C PRO A 386 17.97 9.43 10.08
N GLU A 387 19.22 9.41 10.54
CA GLU A 387 19.56 8.98 11.91
C GLU A 387 18.83 9.76 13.00
N LYS A 388 18.59 11.06 12.77
CA LYS A 388 17.84 11.89 13.73
C LYS A 388 16.44 11.35 14.02
N VAL A 389 15.80 10.74 13.03
CA VAL A 389 14.48 10.09 13.15
C VAL A 389 14.61 8.77 13.90
N MET A 390 15.64 7.99 13.57
CA MET A 390 15.91 6.69 14.19
C MET A 390 16.34 6.81 15.68
N ARG A 391 16.98 7.90 16.05
CA ARG A 391 17.44 8.16 17.42
C ARG A 391 16.36 8.69 18.35
N SER A 392 15.15 8.91 17.86
CA SER A 392 14.02 9.26 18.72
C SER A 392 13.84 8.19 19.80
N LYS A 393 13.77 8.62 21.07
CA LYS A 393 13.76 7.72 22.24
C LYS A 393 12.63 6.69 22.25
N ASN A 394 11.63 6.87 21.37
CA ASN A 394 10.41 6.09 21.34
C ASN A 394 10.33 5.13 20.13
N THR A 395 11.46 4.80 19.49
CA THR A 395 11.44 3.99 18.26
C THR A 395 12.21 2.69 18.45
N SER A 396 11.49 1.56 18.44
CA SER A 396 12.11 0.24 18.45
C SER A 396 12.84 -0.05 17.15
N LYS A 397 13.98 -0.75 17.23
CA LYS A 397 14.76 -1.19 16.07
C LYS A 397 14.00 -2.11 15.13
N VAL A 398 12.93 -2.75 15.59
CA VAL A 398 12.12 -3.68 14.80
C VAL A 398 11.45 -3.01 13.60
N PHE A 399 11.27 -1.69 13.64
CA PHE A 399 10.64 -0.92 12.56
C PHE A 399 11.62 -0.37 11.51
N PHE A 400 12.90 -0.75 11.59
CA PHE A 400 13.92 -0.29 10.65
C PHE A 400 14.52 -1.44 9.87
N SER A 401 14.90 -1.17 8.62
CA SER A 401 15.61 -2.12 7.76
C SER A 401 17.05 -2.35 8.27
N ASP A 402 17.65 -3.43 7.79
CA ASP A 402 19.05 -3.72 8.10
C ASP A 402 20.00 -2.64 7.53
N PHE A 403 19.67 -2.07 6.36
CA PHE A 403 20.41 -0.95 5.78
C PHE A 403 20.36 0.29 6.68
N GLU A 404 19.21 0.60 7.25
CA GLU A 404 19.03 1.76 8.12
C GLU A 404 19.79 1.58 9.45
N LEU A 405 19.74 0.39 10.02
CA LEU A 405 20.42 0.08 11.27
C LEU A 405 21.95 0.00 11.12
N ASN A 406 22.44 -0.39 9.94
CA ASN A 406 23.84 -0.70 9.69
C ASN A 406 24.40 0.02 8.46
N LYS A 407 24.00 1.28 8.22
CA LYS A 407 24.35 2.09 7.03
C LYS A 407 25.83 1.98 6.62
N SER A 408 26.74 2.18 7.56
CA SER A 408 28.19 2.15 7.29
C SER A 408 28.70 0.78 6.86
N MET A 409 28.09 -0.32 7.34
CA MET A 409 28.47 -1.67 6.94
C MET A 409 28.17 -1.93 5.45
N TYR A 410 27.16 -1.26 4.92
CA TYR A 410 26.78 -1.32 3.50
C TYR A 410 27.40 -0.21 2.66
N GLY A 411 28.32 0.58 3.26
CA GLY A 411 29.01 1.65 2.56
C GLY A 411 28.23 2.96 2.44
N TYR A 412 27.13 3.13 3.20
CA TYR A 412 26.35 4.38 3.20
C TYR A 412 26.80 5.32 4.32
N GLU A 413 26.90 6.59 4.00
CA GLU A 413 27.11 7.69 4.91
C GLU A 413 25.95 8.68 4.79
N GLU A 414 25.50 9.23 5.92
CA GLU A 414 24.47 10.26 5.93
C GLU A 414 25.09 11.62 5.52
N THR A 415 24.38 12.36 4.69
CA THR A 415 24.78 13.70 4.27
C THR A 415 24.18 14.77 5.19
N SER A 416 24.75 15.97 5.18
CA SER A 416 24.31 17.06 6.05
C SER A 416 22.86 17.51 5.85
N ASP A 417 22.29 17.23 4.69
CA ASP A 417 20.89 17.51 4.34
C ASP A 417 19.93 16.35 4.65
N GLY A 418 20.43 15.29 5.31
CA GLY A 418 19.65 14.13 5.72
C GLY A 418 19.46 13.07 4.63
N GLY A 419 20.09 13.22 3.46
CA GLY A 419 20.20 12.20 2.44
C GLY A 419 21.30 11.19 2.75
N TRP A 420 21.65 10.37 1.76
CA TRP A 420 22.75 9.40 1.87
C TRP A 420 23.70 9.50 0.67
N LYS A 421 24.92 9.00 0.88
CA LYS A 421 25.88 8.74 -0.19
C LYS A 421 26.54 7.37 0.04
N ASN A 422 26.96 6.74 -1.04
CA ASN A 422 27.87 5.60 -1.05
C ASN A 422 29.04 5.87 -2.00
N LYS A 423 29.83 4.87 -2.30
CA LYS A 423 31.00 5.01 -3.20
C LYS A 423 30.64 5.51 -4.60
N TYR A 424 29.45 5.20 -5.11
CA TYR A 424 29.06 5.40 -6.51
C TYR A 424 27.91 6.39 -6.69
N TRP A 425 27.07 6.53 -5.66
CA TRP A 425 25.82 7.28 -5.72
C TRP A 425 25.67 8.25 -4.55
N THR A 426 24.94 9.30 -4.80
CA THR A 426 24.30 10.10 -3.75
C THR A 426 22.79 9.94 -3.86
N ASP A 427 22.04 10.20 -2.80
CA ASP A 427 20.59 10.24 -2.79
C ASP A 427 20.04 11.06 -3.97
N LYS A 428 20.61 12.25 -4.21
CA LYS A 428 20.22 13.13 -5.31
C LYS A 428 20.53 12.55 -6.69
N SER A 429 21.74 12.02 -6.90
CA SER A 429 22.11 11.46 -8.21
C SER A 429 21.31 10.19 -8.53
N ALA A 430 21.06 9.34 -7.55
CA ALA A 430 20.20 8.17 -7.72
C ALA A 430 18.76 8.55 -8.08
N ASN A 431 18.21 9.61 -7.46
CA ASN A 431 16.88 10.11 -7.76
C ASN A 431 16.77 10.66 -9.20
N VAL A 432 17.75 11.45 -9.62
CA VAL A 432 17.79 11.99 -10.99
C VAL A 432 17.91 10.85 -12.01
N TYR A 433 18.77 9.87 -11.74
CA TYR A 433 18.93 8.72 -12.61
C TYR A 433 17.65 7.88 -12.72
N ALA A 434 17.04 7.53 -11.59
CA ALA A 434 15.80 6.76 -11.55
C ALA A 434 14.66 7.43 -12.34
N LYS A 435 14.54 8.78 -12.20
CA LYS A 435 13.58 9.56 -12.99
C LYS A 435 13.88 9.48 -14.49
N ASN A 436 15.15 9.66 -14.88
CA ASN A 436 15.55 9.58 -16.28
C ASN A 436 15.23 8.19 -16.89
N VAL A 437 15.40 7.11 -16.13
CA VAL A 437 15.04 5.76 -16.59
C VAL A 437 13.54 5.69 -16.92
N ILE A 438 12.68 6.23 -16.07
CA ILE A 438 11.23 6.24 -16.33
C ILE A 438 10.88 7.10 -17.54
N ASP A 439 11.45 8.31 -17.63
CA ASP A 439 11.20 9.22 -18.75
C ASP A 439 11.59 8.54 -20.08
N ARG A 440 12.78 7.92 -20.15
CA ARG A 440 13.26 7.19 -21.33
C ARG A 440 12.46 5.93 -21.65
N PHE A 441 12.04 5.19 -20.62
CA PHE A 441 11.18 4.01 -20.80
C PHE A 441 9.87 4.40 -21.48
N VAL A 442 9.26 5.49 -21.03
CA VAL A 442 8.03 6.03 -21.61
C VAL A 442 8.25 6.53 -23.05
N GLU A 443 9.34 7.26 -23.32
CA GLU A 443 9.64 7.81 -24.64
C GLU A 443 9.92 6.72 -25.69
N ASN A 444 10.55 5.62 -25.29
CA ASN A 444 10.95 4.54 -26.20
C ASN A 444 9.91 3.42 -26.35
N ARG A 445 8.85 3.46 -25.58
CA ARG A 445 7.76 2.46 -25.63
C ARG A 445 6.38 3.13 -25.78
N PRO A 446 6.14 3.88 -26.87
CA PRO A 446 4.88 4.61 -27.10
C PRO A 446 3.67 3.69 -27.25
N HIS A 447 3.89 2.39 -27.52
CA HIS A 447 2.85 1.36 -27.62
C HIS A 447 2.54 0.70 -26.27
N PHE A 448 3.19 1.16 -25.19
CA PHE A 448 2.85 0.66 -23.88
C PHE A 448 1.59 1.31 -23.38
N THR A 449 0.67 0.43 -23.34
CA THR A 449 -0.53 0.49 -22.57
C THR A 449 -0.54 1.64 -21.59
N TRP A 450 -1.42 2.52 -21.84
CA TRP A 450 -2.23 3.21 -20.88
C TRP A 450 -1.49 3.84 -19.70
N SER A 451 -0.22 3.87 -19.59
CA SER A 451 0.35 4.70 -18.56
C SER A 451 1.78 5.08 -18.71
N LYS A 452 1.97 6.36 -18.82
CA LYS A 452 3.21 7.04 -18.48
C LYS A 452 3.54 6.95 -16.98
N SER A 453 2.72 6.33 -16.15
CA SER A 453 3.03 6.10 -14.75
C SER A 453 2.99 4.61 -14.45
N ALA A 454 4.09 4.13 -13.96
CA ALA A 454 4.34 2.79 -13.49
C ALA A 454 3.37 2.27 -12.41
N GLN A 455 2.44 3.08 -11.97
CA GLN A 455 1.55 2.81 -10.85
C GLN A 455 0.22 2.19 -11.25
N ASN A 456 0.02 1.95 -12.54
CA ASN A 456 -1.32 1.70 -13.05
C ASN A 456 -1.74 0.25 -13.22
N THR A 457 -0.93 -0.72 -12.82
CA THR A 457 -1.43 -2.09 -12.71
C THR A 457 -2.58 -2.22 -11.72
N MET A 458 -2.62 -1.34 -10.70
CA MET A 458 -3.78 -1.22 -9.81
C MET A 458 -4.94 -0.47 -10.46
N ALA A 459 -4.68 0.53 -11.32
CA ALA A 459 -5.70 1.36 -11.96
C ALA A 459 -6.60 0.54 -12.88
N VAL A 460 -6.05 -0.45 -13.55
CA VAL A 460 -6.84 -1.35 -14.40
C VAL A 460 -7.93 -2.09 -13.64
N MET A 461 -7.66 -2.44 -12.38
CA MET A 461 -8.68 -3.09 -11.55
C MET A 461 -9.91 -2.18 -11.36
N ASN A 462 -9.70 -0.87 -11.17
CA ASN A 462 -10.78 0.09 -11.00
C ASN A 462 -11.53 0.41 -12.30
N LEU A 463 -10.88 0.30 -13.45
CA LEU A 463 -11.59 0.45 -14.71
C LEU A 463 -12.74 -0.54 -14.85
N LYS A 464 -12.58 -1.76 -14.35
CA LYS A 464 -13.63 -2.77 -14.31
C LYS A 464 -14.85 -2.35 -13.47
N VAL A 465 -14.62 -1.57 -12.40
CA VAL A 465 -15.71 -1.07 -11.54
C VAL A 465 -16.60 -0.08 -12.28
N THR A 466 -16.00 0.82 -13.05
CA THR A 466 -16.69 1.91 -13.74
C THR A 466 -17.07 1.56 -15.18
N ASN A 467 -16.42 0.55 -15.77
CA ASN A 467 -16.66 0.06 -17.12
C ASN A 467 -16.76 -1.48 -17.10
N PRO A 468 -17.80 -2.04 -16.50
CA PRO A 468 -17.93 -3.48 -16.31
C PRO A 468 -18.07 -4.26 -17.62
N GLU A 469 -18.43 -3.59 -18.72
CA GLU A 469 -18.56 -4.15 -20.07
C GLU A 469 -17.21 -4.44 -20.74
N LEU A 470 -16.12 -3.74 -20.35
CA LEU A 470 -14.79 -3.98 -20.93
C LEU A 470 -14.26 -5.35 -20.50
N SER A 471 -13.74 -6.12 -21.43
CA SER A 471 -13.00 -7.36 -21.14
C SER A 471 -11.62 -7.03 -20.53
N TRP A 472 -10.97 -8.01 -19.91
CA TRP A 472 -9.61 -7.82 -19.42
C TRP A 472 -8.60 -7.62 -20.54
N GLU A 473 -8.82 -8.25 -21.68
CA GLU A 473 -8.00 -8.08 -22.89
C GLU A 473 -8.12 -6.64 -23.43
N GLU A 474 -9.32 -6.06 -23.43
CA GLU A 474 -9.51 -4.66 -23.84
C GLU A 474 -8.85 -3.69 -22.85
N ILE A 475 -8.95 -3.96 -21.55
CA ILE A 475 -8.31 -3.16 -20.51
C ILE A 475 -6.77 -3.22 -20.62
N HIS A 476 -6.19 -4.37 -20.96
CA HIS A 476 -4.76 -4.57 -21.09
C HIS A 476 -4.23 -4.39 -22.52
N LYS A 477 -5.11 -4.09 -23.48
CA LYS A 477 -4.71 -3.94 -24.86
C LYS A 477 -3.66 -2.82 -25.01
N PRO A 478 -2.54 -3.07 -25.72
CA PRO A 478 -1.58 -2.02 -26.06
C PRO A 478 -2.27 -0.88 -26.82
N VAL A 479 -1.89 0.35 -26.52
CA VAL A 479 -2.34 1.54 -27.23
C VAL A 479 -1.38 1.84 -28.38
N ASP A 480 -1.91 1.95 -29.59
CA ASP A 480 -1.11 1.99 -30.80
C ASP A 480 -0.58 3.40 -31.13
N ASN A 481 -1.12 4.43 -30.49
CA ASN A 481 -0.77 5.82 -30.77
C ASN A 481 -0.99 6.75 -29.57
N GLU A 482 -0.48 7.98 -29.67
CA GLU A 482 -0.52 8.97 -28.59
C GLU A 482 -1.95 9.45 -28.26
N GLU A 483 -2.87 9.43 -29.22
CA GLU A 483 -4.26 9.86 -29.02
C GLU A 483 -5.01 8.81 -28.19
N ASP A 484 -4.84 7.53 -28.49
CA ASP A 484 -5.41 6.44 -27.72
C ASP A 484 -4.81 6.39 -26.30
N ALA A 485 -3.50 6.65 -26.15
CA ALA A 485 -2.87 6.73 -24.86
C ALA A 485 -3.46 7.86 -23.99
N LYS A 486 -3.69 9.04 -24.57
CA LYS A 486 -4.35 10.16 -23.87
C LYS A 486 -5.80 9.83 -23.51
N SER A 487 -6.51 9.19 -24.42
CA SER A 487 -7.90 8.76 -24.20
C SER A 487 -7.98 7.79 -23.02
N PHE A 488 -7.05 6.85 -22.95
CA PHE A 488 -6.99 5.87 -21.86
C PHE A 488 -6.59 6.50 -20.51
N GLU A 489 -5.63 7.44 -20.51
CA GLU A 489 -5.28 8.21 -19.31
C GLU A 489 -6.50 9.01 -18.79
N MET A 490 -7.29 9.58 -19.70
CA MET A 490 -8.54 10.24 -19.33
C MET A 490 -9.53 9.25 -18.72
N MET A 491 -9.72 8.08 -19.30
CA MET A 491 -10.63 7.05 -18.78
C MET A 491 -10.25 6.60 -17.37
N ILE A 492 -8.94 6.44 -17.07
CA ILE A 492 -8.45 6.15 -15.72
C ILE A 492 -8.77 7.29 -14.75
N LYS A 493 -8.53 8.53 -15.18
CA LYS A 493 -8.79 9.72 -14.36
C LYS A 493 -10.29 9.87 -14.07
N ASP A 494 -11.12 9.68 -15.07
CA ASP A 494 -12.58 9.78 -14.95
C ASP A 494 -13.13 8.66 -14.07
N SER A 495 -12.61 7.43 -14.21
CA SER A 495 -12.92 6.32 -13.32
C SER A 495 -12.60 6.63 -11.86
N LYS A 496 -11.41 7.17 -11.59
CA LYS A 496 -11.00 7.61 -10.25
C LYS A 496 -11.97 8.65 -9.70
N ASN A 497 -12.23 9.70 -10.45
CA ASN A 497 -13.10 10.80 -10.01
C ASN A 497 -14.52 10.28 -9.73
N MET A 498 -15.05 9.44 -10.59
CA MET A 498 -16.39 8.85 -10.44
C MET A 498 -16.50 8.03 -9.14
N ILE A 499 -15.51 7.20 -8.84
CA ILE A 499 -15.49 6.40 -7.60
C ILE A 499 -15.46 7.33 -6.36
N LEU A 500 -14.60 8.35 -6.37
CA LEU A 500 -14.46 9.29 -5.27
C LEU A 500 -15.73 10.13 -5.07
N ASP A 501 -16.34 10.61 -6.14
CA ASP A 501 -17.60 11.36 -6.08
C ASP A 501 -18.77 10.50 -5.56
N MET A 502 -18.89 9.27 -6.03
CA MET A 502 -19.89 8.32 -5.53
C MET A 502 -19.69 8.01 -4.03
N TYR A 503 -18.45 7.89 -3.59
CA TYR A 503 -18.12 7.69 -2.18
C TYR A 503 -18.50 8.92 -1.35
N LYS A 504 -18.10 10.11 -1.78
CA LYS A 504 -18.42 11.38 -1.12
C LYS A 504 -19.93 11.56 -0.94
N GLU A 505 -20.71 11.34 -2.00
CA GLU A 505 -22.16 11.47 -1.93
C GLU A 505 -22.77 10.57 -0.86
N ARG A 506 -22.26 9.36 -0.70
CA ARG A 506 -22.73 8.44 0.33
C ARG A 506 -22.29 8.85 1.73
N VAL A 507 -21.06 9.37 1.89
CA VAL A 507 -20.55 9.82 3.19
C VAL A 507 -21.36 10.99 3.74
N PHE A 508 -21.63 12.00 2.90
CA PHE A 508 -22.29 13.23 3.38
C PHE A 508 -23.81 13.18 3.39
N ASN A 509 -24.42 12.17 2.76
CA ASN A 509 -25.88 11.96 2.80
C ASN A 509 -26.30 10.90 3.84
N ASP A 510 -25.39 10.38 4.67
CA ASP A 510 -25.62 9.45 5.78
C ASP A 510 -26.05 10.26 7.06
#